data_9cd5d1cc07206c797d91e928093ab181
#
_entry.id   9cd5d1cc07206c797d91e928093ab181
#
_cell.length_a   1.000
_cell.length_b   1.000
_cell.length_c   1.000
_cell.angle_alpha   90.00
_cell.angle_beta   90.00
_cell.angle_gamma   90.00
#
_symmetry.space_group_name_H-M   'P 1'
#
loop_
_entity.id
_entity.type
_entity.pdbx_description
1 polymer ?
#
loop_
_entity_poly.entity_id
_entity_poly.type
_entity_poly.pdbx_seq_one_letter_code
_entity_poly.pdbx_strand_id
1 'polypeptide(L)'
;MKLINSNEIIIKKSRFLGFYYELDTPEEVSLILSSLRKTNKKAKHFPYAYIIQGTAKKSDDKEPNGTAGLPIYTVLERKKLNNALIVVIRYFGGIKLGAGGLFRAYMETASKVVNPSNNQPPA
;
A
#
# COMPACT_ATOMS: atom_id res chain seq x y z
N MET A 1 0.21 4.59 16.88
CA MET A 1 -0.13 4.34 15.46
C MET A 1 -1.65 4.38 15.28
N LYS A 2 -2.09 4.87 14.15
CA LYS A 2 -3.51 5.07 13.89
C LYS A 2 -3.83 4.73 12.44
N LEU A 3 -4.78 3.82 12.21
CA LEU A 3 -5.28 3.56 10.86
C LEU A 3 -6.16 4.75 10.44
N ILE A 4 -5.77 5.42 9.37
CA ILE A 4 -6.50 6.58 8.85
C ILE A 4 -7.58 6.13 7.88
N ASN A 5 -7.25 5.20 6.97
CA ASN A 5 -8.18 4.73 5.95
C ASN A 5 -7.75 3.39 5.38
N SER A 6 -8.71 2.69 4.79
CA SER A 6 -8.44 1.47 4.02
C SER A 6 -9.34 1.45 2.80
N ASN A 7 -8.92 0.70 1.77
CA ASN A 7 -9.70 0.56 0.54
C ASN A 7 -9.44 -0.81 -0.10
N GLU A 8 -10.20 -1.10 -1.13
CA GLU A 8 -10.00 -2.29 -1.95
C GLU A 8 -10.22 -1.94 -3.41
N ILE A 9 -9.32 -2.42 -4.27
CA ILE A 9 -9.43 -2.28 -5.73
C ILE A 9 -9.24 -3.66 -6.33
N ILE A 10 -10.05 -4.01 -7.33
CA ILE A 10 -9.94 -5.28 -8.04
C ILE A 10 -9.52 -4.99 -9.46
N ILE A 11 -8.40 -5.59 -9.89
CA ILE A 11 -7.86 -5.43 -11.23
C ILE A 11 -7.49 -6.82 -11.74
N LYS A 12 -8.09 -7.25 -12.87
CA LYS A 12 -7.86 -8.57 -13.47
C LYS A 12 -7.95 -9.68 -12.41
N LYS A 13 -8.99 -9.62 -11.57
CA LYS A 13 -9.29 -10.57 -10.51
C LYS A 13 -8.30 -10.55 -9.33
N SER A 14 -7.21 -9.79 -9.39
CA SER A 14 -6.37 -9.56 -8.22
C SER A 14 -7.03 -8.53 -7.33
N ARG A 15 -6.96 -8.76 -6.01
CA ARG A 15 -7.49 -7.82 -5.01
C ARG A 15 -6.33 -7.07 -4.40
N PHE A 16 -6.43 -5.75 -4.40
CA PHE A 16 -5.44 -4.86 -3.80
C PHE A 16 -6.10 -4.15 -2.63
N LEU A 17 -5.62 -4.42 -1.42
CA LEU A 17 -6.16 -3.84 -0.19
C LEU A 17 -5.17 -2.81 0.32
N GLY A 18 -5.56 -1.53 0.31
CA GLY A 18 -4.72 -0.45 0.79
C GLY A 18 -5.02 -0.12 2.25
N PHE A 19 -3.97 0.19 3.01
CA PHE A 19 -4.07 0.61 4.41
C PHE A 19 -3.14 1.79 4.62
N TYR A 20 -3.69 2.90 5.09
CA TYR A 20 -2.94 4.12 5.35
C TYR A 20 -2.95 4.40 6.85
N TYR A 21 -1.74 4.52 7.43
CA TYR A 21 -1.55 4.72 8.86
C TYR A 21 -0.76 6.00 9.14
N GLU A 22 -1.09 6.63 10.25
CA GLU A 22 -0.24 7.60 10.92
C GLU A 22 0.56 6.87 12.01
N LEU A 23 1.87 7.16 12.10
CA LEU A 23 2.73 6.53 13.10
C LEU A 23 3.98 7.37 13.32
N ASP A 24 4.68 7.12 14.44
CA ASP A 24 5.82 7.93 14.84
C ASP A 24 7.16 7.20 14.73
N THR A 25 7.17 5.87 14.76
CA THR A 25 8.41 5.11 14.82
C THR A 25 8.41 3.93 13.84
N PRO A 26 9.59 3.54 13.31
CA PRO A 26 9.68 2.36 12.45
C PRO A 26 9.30 1.06 13.15
N GLU A 27 9.42 0.98 14.47
CA GLU A 27 9.05 -0.21 15.23
C GLU A 27 7.56 -0.52 15.11
N GLU A 28 6.73 0.52 14.99
CA GLU A 28 5.29 0.34 14.79
C GLU A 28 4.97 -0.33 13.45
N VAL A 29 5.84 -0.14 12.45
CA VAL A 29 5.65 -0.78 11.13
C VAL A 29 5.66 -2.30 11.25
N SER A 30 6.62 -2.85 12.02
CA SER A 30 6.71 -4.30 12.22
C SER A 30 5.46 -4.86 12.89
N LEU A 31 4.91 -4.14 13.86
CA LEU A 31 3.68 -4.54 14.55
C LEU A 31 2.49 -4.55 13.58
N ILE A 32 2.38 -3.51 12.75
CA ILE A 32 1.31 -3.41 11.77
C ILE A 32 1.40 -4.55 10.74
N LEU A 33 2.59 -4.78 10.18
CA LEU A 33 2.79 -5.84 9.20
C LEU A 33 2.47 -7.22 9.79
N SER A 34 2.92 -7.47 11.01
CA SER A 34 2.62 -8.72 11.70
C SER A 34 1.11 -8.94 11.85
N SER A 35 0.39 -7.90 12.27
CA SER A 35 -1.06 -7.96 12.42
C SER A 35 -1.76 -8.21 11.07
N LEU A 36 -1.36 -7.49 10.03
CA LEU A 36 -1.95 -7.65 8.70
C LEU A 36 -1.70 -9.06 8.13
N ARG A 37 -0.51 -9.63 8.37
CA ARG A 37 -0.20 -10.98 7.92
C ARG A 37 -1.07 -12.02 8.63
N LYS A 38 -1.37 -11.82 9.90
CA LYS A 38 -2.24 -12.72 10.66
C LYS A 38 -3.67 -12.73 10.15
N THR A 39 -4.17 -11.58 9.72
CA THR A 39 -5.56 -11.46 9.25
C THR A 39 -5.72 -11.70 7.75
N ASN A 40 -4.60 -11.79 7.01
CA ASN A 40 -4.60 -11.99 5.56
C ASN A 40 -3.69 -13.14 5.16
N LYS A 41 -3.90 -14.31 5.76
CA LYS A 41 -2.98 -15.47 5.64
C LYS A 41 -2.83 -15.99 4.21
N LYS A 42 -3.82 -15.80 3.36
CA LYS A 42 -3.78 -16.28 1.98
C LYS A 42 -3.11 -15.31 1.03
N ALA A 43 -2.87 -14.08 1.45
CA ALA A 43 -2.15 -13.10 0.63
C ALA A 43 -0.65 -13.43 0.64
N LYS A 44 0.02 -13.20 -0.49
CA LYS A 44 1.43 -13.51 -0.64
C LYS A 44 2.33 -12.29 -0.62
N HIS A 45 1.77 -11.11 -0.88
CA HIS A 45 2.56 -9.88 -1.01
C HIS A 45 1.98 -8.79 -0.12
N PHE A 46 2.87 -8.18 0.68
CA PHE A 46 2.55 -7.09 1.60
C PHE A 46 3.54 -5.94 1.37
N PRO A 47 3.64 -5.42 0.13
CA PRO A 47 4.55 -4.30 -0.12
C PRO A 47 4.08 -3.06 0.63
N TYR A 48 5.05 -2.21 0.94
CA TYR A 48 4.76 -1.00 1.71
C TYR A 48 5.81 0.07 1.44
N ALA A 49 5.50 1.29 1.87
CA ALA A 49 6.46 2.37 1.98
C ALA A 49 6.07 3.25 3.16
N TYR A 50 7.06 3.86 3.78
CA TYR A 50 6.81 4.85 4.81
C TYR A 50 7.79 6.00 4.70
N ILE A 51 7.40 7.13 5.26
CA ILE A 51 8.27 8.25 5.57
C ILE A 51 8.02 8.58 7.03
N ILE A 52 9.03 8.39 7.88
CA ILE A 52 8.94 8.64 9.32
C ILE A 52 10.08 9.57 9.71
N GLN A 53 9.72 10.73 10.26
CA GLN A 53 10.69 11.75 10.64
C GLN A 53 11.69 12.01 9.51
N GLY A 54 11.19 12.13 8.30
CA GLY A 54 11.96 12.42 7.11
C GLY A 54 12.71 11.22 6.52
N THR A 55 12.74 10.07 7.18
CA THR A 55 13.41 8.87 6.69
C THR A 55 12.45 7.98 5.94
N ALA A 56 12.79 7.66 4.69
CA ALA A 56 11.95 6.86 3.82
C ALA A 56 12.43 5.42 3.72
N LYS A 57 11.47 4.50 3.61
CA LYS A 57 11.75 3.09 3.30
C LYS A 57 10.63 2.55 2.42
N LYS A 58 10.98 1.64 1.51
CA LYS A 58 10.03 0.95 0.66
C LYS A 58 10.40 -0.52 0.51
N SER A 59 9.41 -1.36 0.28
CA SER A 59 9.59 -2.79 0.10
C SER A 59 8.63 -3.32 -0.95
N ASP A 60 9.16 -4.09 -1.90
CA ASP A 60 8.34 -4.78 -2.90
C ASP A 60 7.73 -6.07 -2.35
N ASP A 61 8.22 -6.56 -1.24
CA ASP A 61 7.80 -7.81 -0.60
C ASP A 61 7.59 -8.94 -1.63
N LYS A 62 8.65 -9.24 -2.38
CA LYS A 62 8.69 -10.33 -3.38
C LYS A 62 7.87 -10.06 -4.65
N GLU A 63 7.28 -8.90 -4.82
CA GLU A 63 6.80 -8.49 -6.14
C GLU A 63 8.04 -8.19 -7.02
N PRO A 64 7.90 -8.20 -8.35
CA PRO A 64 9.04 -7.84 -9.20
C PRO A 64 9.63 -6.48 -8.84
N ASN A 65 10.94 -6.37 -8.94
CA ASN A 65 11.68 -5.19 -8.50
C ASN A 65 11.09 -3.89 -9.06
N GLY A 66 10.80 -2.94 -8.17
CA GLY A 66 10.32 -1.61 -8.53
C GLY A 66 8.84 -1.52 -8.89
N THR A 67 8.08 -2.61 -8.76
CA THR A 67 6.66 -2.62 -9.20
C THR A 67 5.67 -2.32 -8.09
N ALA A 68 6.09 -2.33 -6.84
CA ALA A 68 5.18 -2.19 -5.72
C ALA A 68 5.62 -1.12 -4.73
N GLY A 69 6.79 -1.27 -4.11
CA GLY A 69 7.26 -0.32 -3.12
C GLY A 69 7.47 1.08 -3.68
N LEU A 70 8.02 1.19 -4.88
CA LEU A 70 8.27 2.48 -5.52
C LEU A 70 6.98 3.25 -5.82
N PRO A 71 5.95 2.67 -6.46
CA PRO A 71 4.71 3.42 -6.68
C PRO A 71 4.04 3.83 -5.37
N ILE A 72 4.09 3.00 -4.33
CA ILE A 72 3.55 3.37 -3.01
C ILE A 72 4.32 4.56 -2.43
N TYR A 73 5.65 4.50 -2.47
CA TYR A 73 6.50 5.59 -1.99
C TYR A 73 6.24 6.88 -2.76
N THR A 74 6.07 6.77 -4.08
CA THR A 74 5.80 7.93 -4.93
C THR A 74 4.55 8.70 -4.46
N VAL A 75 3.51 7.98 -4.04
CA VAL A 75 2.31 8.62 -3.51
C VAL A 75 2.62 9.40 -2.23
N LEU A 76 3.35 8.79 -1.30
CA LEU A 76 3.75 9.48 -0.05
C LEU A 76 4.52 10.76 -0.34
N GLU A 77 5.47 10.68 -1.27
CA GLU A 77 6.32 11.81 -1.64
C GLU A 77 5.51 12.92 -2.31
N ARG A 78 4.68 12.58 -3.29
CA ARG A 78 3.87 13.57 -4.02
C ARG A 78 2.87 14.27 -3.11
N LYS A 79 2.31 13.57 -2.13
CA LYS A 79 1.37 14.14 -1.18
C LYS A 79 2.07 14.81 0.00
N LYS A 80 3.41 14.79 0.03
CA LYS A 80 4.23 15.41 1.09
C LYS A 80 3.84 14.91 2.47
N LEU A 81 3.55 13.60 2.57
CA LEU A 81 3.20 12.99 3.83
C LEU A 81 4.44 12.64 4.62
N ASN A 82 4.39 12.84 5.93
CA ASN A 82 5.44 12.45 6.87
C ASN A 82 4.78 11.75 8.04
N ASN A 83 5.53 10.88 8.72
CA ASN A 83 4.99 10.03 9.78
C ASN A 83 3.78 9.24 9.27
N ALA A 84 3.95 8.66 8.09
CA ALA A 84 2.92 7.97 7.33
C ALA A 84 3.44 6.66 6.77
N LEU A 85 2.58 5.64 6.79
CA LEU A 85 2.84 4.32 6.21
C LEU A 85 1.66 3.95 5.31
N ILE A 86 1.96 3.43 4.13
CA ILE A 86 0.95 2.78 3.29
C ILE A 86 1.39 1.34 3.08
N VAL A 87 0.50 0.39 3.37
CA VAL A 87 0.67 -1.03 3.03
C VAL A 87 -0.38 -1.37 1.99
N VAL A 88 0.00 -2.09 0.95
CA VAL A 88 -0.96 -2.60 -0.03
C VAL A 88 -0.82 -4.11 -0.11
N ILE A 89 -1.85 -4.83 0.29
CA ILE A 89 -1.87 -6.29 0.29
C ILE A 89 -2.47 -6.76 -1.02
N ARG A 90 -1.81 -7.71 -1.70
CA ARG A 90 -2.33 -8.26 -2.95
C ARG A 90 -2.68 -9.74 -2.82
N TYR A 91 -3.92 -10.07 -3.22
CA TYR A 91 -4.36 -11.45 -3.44
C TYR A 91 -4.35 -11.69 -4.95
N PHE A 92 -3.51 -12.61 -5.40
CA PHE A 92 -3.42 -12.94 -6.82
C PHE A 92 -4.73 -13.57 -7.31
N GLY A 93 -5.24 -13.11 -8.44
CA GLY A 93 -6.50 -13.59 -9.01
C GLY A 93 -6.35 -14.55 -10.19
N GLY A 94 -5.15 -15.07 -10.44
CA GLY A 94 -4.91 -16.02 -11.51
C GLY A 94 -4.53 -15.40 -12.85
N ILE A 95 -4.60 -14.08 -12.98
CA ILE A 95 -4.24 -13.38 -14.22
C ILE A 95 -3.05 -12.47 -13.92
N LYS A 96 -1.97 -12.64 -14.69
CA LYS A 96 -0.79 -11.81 -14.53
C LYS A 96 -1.03 -10.41 -15.05
N LEU A 97 -0.59 -9.41 -14.27
CA LEU A 97 -0.74 -8.01 -14.66
C LEU A 97 0.45 -7.48 -15.47
N GLY A 98 1.61 -8.15 -15.36
CA GLY A 98 2.87 -7.63 -15.88
C GLY A 98 3.41 -6.49 -15.03
N ALA A 99 4.66 -6.08 -15.29
CA ALA A 99 5.33 -5.07 -14.47
C ALA A 99 4.61 -3.72 -14.51
N GLY A 100 4.23 -3.26 -15.69
CA GLY A 100 3.51 -1.99 -15.83
C GLY A 100 2.14 -2.01 -15.18
N GLY A 101 1.42 -3.13 -15.30
CA GLY A 101 0.11 -3.28 -14.67
C GLY A 101 0.20 -3.30 -13.16
N LEU A 102 1.21 -3.98 -12.61
CA LEU A 102 1.46 -3.99 -11.17
C LEU A 102 1.78 -2.59 -10.66
N PHE A 103 2.68 -1.89 -11.34
CA PHE A 103 3.07 -0.53 -10.95
C PHE A 103 1.84 0.37 -10.87
N ARG A 104 1.00 0.35 -11.90
CA ARG A 104 -0.22 1.18 -11.93
C ARG A 104 -1.21 0.78 -10.85
N ALA A 105 -1.38 -0.53 -10.60
CA ALA A 105 -2.32 -1.02 -9.59
C ALA A 105 -1.91 -0.60 -8.18
N TYR A 106 -0.63 -0.74 -7.85
CA TYR A 106 -0.13 -0.31 -6.54
C TYR A 106 -0.22 1.20 -6.37
N MET A 107 0.10 1.97 -7.41
CA MET A 107 -0.02 3.43 -7.34
C MET A 107 -1.47 3.86 -7.18
N GLU A 108 -2.38 3.27 -7.93
CA GLU A 108 -3.80 3.62 -7.83
C GLU A 108 -4.35 3.32 -6.44
N THR A 109 -4.05 2.14 -5.90
CA THR A 109 -4.53 1.75 -4.57
C THR A 109 -4.01 2.71 -3.51
N ALA A 110 -2.70 3.01 -3.55
CA ALA A 110 -2.08 3.93 -2.59
C ALA A 110 -2.64 5.35 -2.72
N SER A 111 -2.79 5.84 -3.95
CA SER A 111 -3.32 7.18 -4.20
C SER A 111 -4.73 7.34 -3.65
N LYS A 112 -5.57 6.34 -3.87
CA LYS A 112 -6.97 6.41 -3.43
C LYS A 112 -7.10 6.25 -1.92
N VAL A 113 -6.24 5.47 -1.27
CA VAL A 113 -6.34 5.28 0.18
C VAL A 113 -5.94 6.54 0.95
N VAL A 114 -5.06 7.39 0.40
CA VAL A 114 -4.71 8.66 1.05
C VAL A 114 -5.66 9.79 0.67
N ASN A 115 -6.44 9.64 -0.40
CA ASN A 115 -7.42 10.63 -0.84
C ASN A 115 -8.79 9.98 -0.98
N PRO A 116 -9.43 9.56 0.11
CA PRO A 116 -10.69 8.84 0.03
C PRO A 116 -11.81 9.62 -0.65
N SER A 117 -11.77 10.96 -0.59
CA SER A 117 -12.76 11.80 -1.26
C SER A 117 -12.75 11.62 -2.79
N ASN A 118 -11.61 11.20 -3.37
CA ASN A 118 -11.50 10.96 -4.80
C ASN A 118 -12.13 9.63 -5.23
N ASN A 119 -12.51 8.80 -4.26
CA ASN A 119 -13.09 7.48 -4.50
C ASN A 119 -14.60 7.47 -4.34
N GLN A 120 -15.16 8.56 -3.82
CA GLN A 120 -16.57 8.62 -3.53
C GLN A 120 -17.30 9.22 -4.72
N PRO A 121 -18.45 8.64 -5.11
CA PRO A 121 -19.26 9.28 -6.14
C PRO A 121 -19.74 10.64 -5.67
N PRO A 122 -20.01 11.57 -6.58
CA PRO A 122 -20.57 12.87 -6.20
C PRO A 122 -21.85 12.65 -5.39
N ALA A 123 -21.98 13.43 -4.37
CA ALA A 123 -23.18 13.39 -3.54
C ALA A 123 -24.41 13.79 -4.32
#